data_491b586a122c3d78c93826a66801c678
#
_entry.id   491b586a122c3d78c93826a66801c678
#
_cell.length_a   1.000
_cell.length_b   1.000
_cell.length_c   1.000
_cell.angle_alpha   90.00
_cell.angle_beta   90.00
_cell.angle_gamma   90.00
#
_symmetry.space_group_name_H-M   'P 1'
#
loop_
_entity.id
_entity.type
_entity.pdbx_description
1 polymer ?
#
loop_
_entity_poly.entity_id
_entity_poly.type
_entity_poly.pdbx_seq_one_letter_code
_entity_poly.pdbx_strand_id
1 'polypeptide(L)'
;MLAVVVHAANIQDRDGAKLVLTLLKGRFSRLKLIWADGGYAGKLVEWTRQLGRWVLEIVRRSDDMSGFVVLPKRWIVERTFSWFGRYRRLSKDYETLTESSEAVIYLAMTHLMVRRLKPCPIRL
;
A
#
# COMPACT_ATOMS: atom_id res chain seq x y z
N MET A 1 -5.55 -5.21 1.68
CA MET A 1 -5.33 -3.75 1.50
C MET A 1 -6.19 -3.01 2.52
N LEU A 2 -5.62 -2.08 3.27
CA LEU A 2 -6.34 -1.34 4.31
C LEU A 2 -6.95 -0.03 3.78
N ALA A 3 -6.19 0.68 2.94
CA ALA A 3 -6.62 1.90 2.28
C ALA A 3 -5.84 2.10 0.98
N VAL A 4 -6.41 2.88 0.09
CA VAL A 4 -5.77 3.37 -1.13
C VAL A 4 -6.20 4.81 -1.37
N VAL A 5 -5.28 5.60 -1.88
CA VAL A 5 -5.53 6.96 -2.37
C VAL A 5 -4.88 7.06 -3.74
N VAL A 6 -5.61 7.57 -4.69
CA VAL A 6 -5.10 7.95 -6.01
C VAL A 6 -5.03 9.46 -6.08
N HIS A 7 -3.89 10.00 -6.44
CA HIS A 7 -3.69 11.44 -6.58
C HIS A 7 -2.97 11.78 -7.88
N ALA A 8 -2.97 13.04 -8.25
CA ALA A 8 -2.27 13.52 -9.42
C ALA A 8 -0.76 13.29 -9.32
N ALA A 9 -0.10 13.00 -10.44
CA ALA A 9 1.32 12.64 -10.49
C ALA A 9 2.27 13.77 -10.07
N ASN A 10 1.79 15.00 -9.97
CA ASN A 10 2.57 16.14 -9.47
C ASN A 10 2.67 16.21 -7.93
N ILE A 11 1.91 15.39 -7.21
CA ILE A 11 2.01 15.28 -5.75
C ILE A 11 3.15 14.31 -5.42
N GLN A 12 4.06 14.76 -4.56
CA GLN A 12 5.17 13.91 -4.12
C GLN A 12 4.68 12.77 -3.23
N ASP A 13 5.36 11.63 -3.28
CA ASP A 13 4.99 10.42 -2.54
C ASP A 13 4.85 10.66 -1.03
N ARG A 14 5.72 11.49 -0.45
CA ARG A 14 5.63 11.86 0.98
C ARG A 14 4.35 12.62 1.34
N ASP A 15 3.89 13.47 0.44
CA ASP A 15 2.63 14.21 0.64
C ASP A 15 1.42 13.31 0.37
N GLY A 16 1.49 12.45 -0.63
CA GLY A 16 0.51 11.40 -0.88
C GLY A 16 0.37 10.43 0.29
N ALA A 17 1.47 10.07 0.95
CA ALA A 17 1.45 9.23 2.14
C ALA A 17 0.62 9.83 3.28
N LYS A 18 0.65 11.14 3.48
CA LYS A 18 -0.17 11.82 4.48
C LYS A 18 -1.67 11.62 4.25
N LEU A 19 -2.10 11.61 2.99
CA LEU A 19 -3.50 11.36 2.62
C LEU A 19 -3.93 9.94 3.02
N VAL A 20 -3.13 8.94 2.68
CA VAL A 20 -3.39 7.54 3.03
C VAL A 20 -3.39 7.34 4.54
N LEU A 21 -2.39 7.86 5.25
CA LEU A 21 -2.25 7.68 6.69
C LEU A 21 -3.39 8.36 7.46
N THR A 22 -3.86 9.50 6.98
CA THR A 22 -5.04 10.18 7.57
C THR A 22 -6.29 9.32 7.46
N LEU A 23 -6.50 8.60 6.37
CA LEU A 23 -7.61 7.66 6.22
C LEU A 23 -7.55 6.48 7.20
N LEU A 24 -6.36 6.10 7.64
CA LEU A 24 -6.17 4.98 8.57
C LEU A 24 -6.45 5.36 10.02
N LYS A 25 -6.37 6.66 10.33
CA LYS A 25 -6.56 7.15 11.71
C LYS A 25 -7.93 6.76 12.25
N GLY A 26 -7.93 6.12 13.42
CA GLY A 26 -9.15 5.69 14.11
C GLY A 26 -9.85 4.46 13.52
N ARG A 27 -9.36 3.92 12.39
CA ARG A 27 -10.01 2.76 11.72
C ARG A 27 -9.44 1.41 12.15
N PHE A 28 -8.16 1.36 12.50
CA PHE A 28 -7.43 0.11 12.74
C PHE A 28 -6.66 0.19 14.06
N SER A 29 -7.31 -0.20 15.15
CA SER A 29 -6.73 -0.12 16.51
C SER A 29 -5.49 -0.99 16.71
N ARG A 30 -5.35 -2.06 15.92
CA ARG A 30 -4.18 -2.96 15.98
C ARG A 30 -3.00 -2.52 15.13
N LEU A 31 -3.16 -1.49 14.28
CA LEU A 31 -2.06 -0.97 13.48
C LEU A 31 -1.08 -0.22 14.39
N LYS A 32 0.17 -0.66 14.43
CA LYS A 32 1.22 -0.06 15.27
C LYS A 32 2.50 0.24 14.51
N LEU A 33 2.79 -0.55 13.47
CA LEU A 33 4.02 -0.47 12.71
C LEU A 33 3.71 -0.40 11.21
N ILE A 34 4.36 0.50 10.53
CA ILE A 34 4.27 0.70 9.08
C ILE A 34 5.68 0.67 8.51
N TRP A 35 5.92 -0.14 7.49
CA TRP A 35 7.18 -0.14 6.75
C TRP A 35 7.04 0.68 5.48
N ALA A 36 8.05 1.50 5.22
CA ALA A 36 8.16 2.29 4.01
C ALA A 36 9.62 2.29 3.51
N ASP A 37 9.82 2.57 2.25
CA ASP A 37 11.16 2.68 1.68
C ASP A 37 11.84 4.03 2.01
N GLY A 38 13.09 4.19 1.54
CA GLY A 38 13.88 5.40 1.82
C GLY A 38 13.28 6.70 1.31
N GLY A 39 12.38 6.66 0.32
CA GLY A 39 11.69 7.83 -0.22
C GLY A 39 10.77 8.51 0.80
N TYR A 40 10.34 7.78 1.81
CA TYR A 40 9.46 8.28 2.87
C TYR A 40 10.20 8.71 4.16
N ALA A 41 11.53 8.70 4.14
CA ALA A 41 12.33 9.11 5.29
C ALA A 41 12.19 10.60 5.61
N GLY A 42 12.53 10.98 6.85
CA GLY A 42 12.56 12.34 7.31
C GLY A 42 11.33 12.75 8.13
N LYS A 43 10.81 13.95 7.89
CA LYS A 43 9.74 14.55 8.70
C LYS A 43 8.44 13.72 8.75
N LEU A 44 8.20 12.87 7.76
CA LEU A 44 7.03 12.01 7.73
C LEU A 44 7.02 11.01 8.89
N VAL A 45 8.18 10.54 9.33
CA VAL A 45 8.29 9.58 10.44
C VAL A 45 7.70 10.18 11.73
N GLU A 46 8.11 11.40 12.07
CA GLU A 46 7.60 12.08 13.25
C GLU A 46 6.12 12.48 13.09
N TRP A 47 5.75 12.96 11.91
CA TRP A 47 4.35 13.29 11.59
C TRP A 47 3.43 12.08 11.75
N THR A 48 3.86 10.90 11.31
CA THR A 48 3.12 9.63 11.42
C THR A 48 2.95 9.24 12.89
N ARG A 49 3.98 9.43 13.71
CA ARG A 49 3.92 9.15 15.14
C ARG A 49 2.91 10.06 15.85
N GLN A 50 2.89 11.34 15.51
CA GLN A 50 1.94 12.31 16.10
C GLN A 50 0.51 12.05 15.65
N LEU A 51 0.28 11.63 14.40
CA LEU A 51 -1.05 11.40 13.85
C LEU A 51 -1.76 10.21 14.50
N GLY A 52 -1.11 9.04 14.54
CA GLY A 52 -1.74 7.78 14.93
C GLY A 52 -0.98 7.00 16.00
N ARG A 53 0.09 7.55 16.54
CA ARG A 53 1.06 6.88 17.43
C ARG A 53 1.67 5.62 16.78
N TRP A 54 1.79 5.62 15.45
CA TRP A 54 2.41 4.54 14.71
C TRP A 54 3.90 4.75 14.56
N VAL A 55 4.63 3.66 14.54
CA VAL A 55 6.05 3.66 14.17
C VAL A 55 6.14 3.51 12.66
N LEU A 56 6.66 4.51 11.97
CA LEU A 56 7.04 4.40 10.56
C LEU A 56 8.51 4.00 10.49
N GLU A 57 8.76 2.75 10.14
CA GLU A 57 10.08 2.18 9.99
C GLU A 57 10.54 2.25 8.54
N ILE A 58 11.64 2.93 8.30
CA ILE A 58 12.21 3.07 6.96
C ILE A 58 13.13 1.89 6.66
N VAL A 59 12.75 1.09 5.67
CA VAL A 59 13.57 -0.02 5.18
C VAL A 59 14.58 0.54 4.19
N ARG A 60 15.85 0.56 4.58
CA ARG A 60 16.94 1.05 3.74
C ARG A 60 17.80 -0.11 3.27
N ARG A 61 18.41 0.08 2.09
CA ARG A 61 19.52 -0.74 1.65
C ARG A 61 20.74 -0.33 2.48
N SER A 62 21.46 -1.29 3.05
CA SER A 62 22.75 -0.98 3.69
C SER A 62 23.79 -0.66 2.61
N ASP A 63 24.58 0.39 2.84
CA ASP A 63 25.60 0.86 1.88
C ASP A 63 26.72 -0.18 1.64
N ASP A 64 26.88 -1.13 2.55
CA ASP A 64 27.84 -2.24 2.45
C ASP A 64 27.43 -3.35 1.48
N MET A 65 26.22 -3.29 0.94
CA MET A 65 25.70 -4.32 0.03
C MET A 65 25.94 -3.93 -1.42
N SER A 66 26.90 -4.55 -2.06
CA SER A 66 27.12 -4.50 -3.50
C SER A 66 26.19 -5.48 -4.23
N GLY A 67 25.69 -5.09 -5.41
CA GLY A 67 24.83 -5.93 -6.23
C GLY A 67 23.34 -5.86 -5.92
N PHE A 68 22.57 -6.83 -6.43
CA PHE A 68 21.13 -6.93 -6.18
C PHE A 68 20.88 -7.52 -4.79
N VAL A 69 20.17 -6.78 -3.94
CA VAL A 69 19.78 -7.23 -2.59
C VAL A 69 18.28 -7.19 -2.44
N VAL A 70 17.71 -8.32 -2.03
CA VAL A 70 16.28 -8.40 -1.68
C VAL A 70 16.08 -7.77 -0.30
N LEU A 71 15.42 -6.62 -0.26
CA LEU A 71 15.06 -5.97 1.00
C LEU A 71 13.94 -6.75 1.69
N PRO A 72 13.99 -6.90 3.04
CA PRO A 72 12.93 -7.55 3.79
C PRO A 72 11.56 -6.91 3.48
N LYS A 73 10.56 -7.77 3.26
CA LYS A 73 9.14 -7.38 3.06
C LYS A 73 8.83 -6.56 1.81
N ARG A 74 9.80 -6.17 1.00
CA ARG A 74 9.56 -5.48 -0.27
C ARG A 74 8.70 -6.30 -1.22
N TRP A 75 8.88 -7.61 -1.22
CA TRP A 75 8.09 -8.54 -2.03
C TRP A 75 6.57 -8.41 -1.82
N ILE A 76 6.11 -7.92 -0.66
CA ILE A 76 4.68 -7.72 -0.37
C ILE A 76 4.12 -6.61 -1.26
N VAL A 77 4.86 -5.53 -1.46
CA VAL A 77 4.48 -4.42 -2.34
C VAL A 77 4.47 -4.89 -3.79
N GLU A 78 5.55 -5.56 -4.22
CA GLU A 78 5.66 -6.10 -5.58
C GLU A 78 4.54 -7.10 -5.89
N ARG A 79 4.21 -7.96 -4.95
CA ARG A 79 3.07 -8.88 -5.07
C ARG A 79 1.75 -8.14 -5.24
N THR A 80 1.53 -7.06 -4.51
CA THR A 80 0.30 -6.27 -4.59
C THR A 80 0.15 -5.63 -5.97
N PHE A 81 1.21 -5.04 -6.51
CA PHE A 81 1.19 -4.52 -7.87
C PHE A 81 1.04 -5.62 -8.92
N SER A 82 1.63 -6.78 -8.71
CA SER A 82 1.42 -7.96 -9.56
C SER A 82 -0.06 -8.40 -9.58
N TRP A 83 -0.76 -8.30 -8.48
CA TRP A 83 -2.20 -8.56 -8.45
C TRP A 83 -3.00 -7.54 -9.26
N PHE A 84 -2.63 -6.26 -9.23
CA PHE A 84 -3.27 -5.24 -10.06
C PHE A 84 -3.11 -5.54 -11.55
N GLY A 85 -1.94 -5.99 -11.98
CA GLY A 85 -1.67 -6.36 -13.37
C GLY A 85 -2.54 -7.49 -13.93
N ARG A 86 -3.19 -8.29 -13.06
CA ARG A 86 -4.15 -9.33 -13.48
C ARG A 86 -5.52 -8.77 -13.87
N TYR A 87 -5.80 -7.53 -13.53
CA TYR A 87 -7.06 -6.87 -13.85
C TYR A 87 -6.84 -5.93 -15.02
N ARG A 88 -7.51 -6.21 -16.13
CA ARG A 88 -7.38 -5.42 -17.37
C ARG A 88 -7.61 -3.93 -17.13
N ARG A 89 -8.56 -3.58 -16.26
CA ARG A 89 -8.89 -2.20 -15.91
C ARG A 89 -7.80 -1.47 -15.15
N LEU A 90 -6.88 -2.20 -14.51
CA LEU A 90 -5.74 -1.66 -13.74
C LEU A 90 -4.41 -1.77 -14.50
N SER A 91 -4.42 -2.20 -15.77
CA SER A 91 -3.20 -2.25 -16.61
C SER A 91 -2.67 -0.86 -16.96
N LYS A 92 -3.55 0.13 -16.98
CA LYS A 92 -3.28 1.57 -17.11
C LYS A 92 -4.29 2.33 -16.25
N ASP A 93 -4.04 3.61 -16.03
CA ASP A 93 -5.06 4.50 -15.50
C ASP A 93 -5.99 4.95 -16.64
N TYR A 94 -7.17 4.38 -16.68
CA TYR A 94 -8.21 4.69 -17.67
C TYR A 94 -9.25 5.69 -17.14
N GLU A 95 -9.18 6.00 -15.86
CA GLU A 95 -10.20 6.81 -15.21
C GLU A 95 -9.83 8.29 -15.24
N THR A 96 -10.80 9.13 -15.49
CA THR A 96 -10.61 10.60 -15.47
C THR A 96 -10.60 11.14 -14.03
N LEU A 97 -11.37 10.49 -13.15
CA LEU A 97 -11.48 10.90 -11.75
C LEU A 97 -10.69 9.94 -10.84
N THR A 98 -9.96 10.49 -9.90
CA THR A 98 -9.17 9.71 -8.92
C THR A 98 -10.02 8.79 -8.07
N GLU A 99 -11.22 9.23 -7.70
CA GLU A 99 -12.19 8.44 -6.95
C GLU A 99 -12.66 7.19 -7.73
N SER A 100 -12.77 7.30 -9.05
CA SER A 100 -13.10 6.16 -9.90
C SER A 100 -11.95 5.16 -9.95
N SER A 101 -10.71 5.63 -10.03
CA SER A 101 -9.52 4.77 -9.95
C SER A 101 -9.44 4.04 -8.60
N GLU A 102 -9.70 4.73 -7.50
CA GLU A 102 -9.75 4.13 -6.16
C GLU A 102 -10.85 3.05 -6.07
N ALA A 103 -12.04 3.33 -6.59
CA ALA A 103 -13.15 2.39 -6.61
C ALA A 103 -12.80 1.10 -7.38
N VAL A 104 -12.16 1.23 -8.54
CA VAL A 104 -11.71 0.07 -9.34
C VAL A 104 -10.68 -0.77 -8.58
N ILE A 105 -9.74 -0.13 -7.87
CA ILE A 105 -8.76 -0.82 -7.04
C ILE A 105 -9.44 -1.59 -5.90
N TYR A 106 -10.38 -0.97 -5.19
CA TYR A 106 -11.14 -1.64 -4.12
C TYR A 106 -11.95 -2.81 -4.64
N LEU A 107 -12.61 -2.67 -5.80
CA LEU A 107 -13.35 -3.77 -6.43
C LEU A 107 -12.44 -4.94 -6.80
N ALA A 108 -11.28 -4.66 -7.39
CA ALA A 108 -10.30 -5.68 -7.74
C ALA A 108 -9.78 -6.43 -6.51
N MET A 109 -9.47 -5.72 -5.44
CA MET A 109 -9.01 -6.33 -4.19
C MET A 109 -10.10 -7.12 -3.49
N THR A 110 -11.33 -6.63 -3.50
CA THR A 110 -12.49 -7.35 -2.97
C THR A 110 -12.71 -8.67 -3.73
N HIS A 111 -12.68 -8.62 -5.05
CA HIS A 111 -12.79 -9.83 -5.88
C HIS A 111 -11.68 -10.84 -5.56
N LEU A 112 -10.43 -10.38 -5.42
CA LEU A 112 -9.31 -11.24 -5.06
C LEU A 112 -9.54 -11.91 -3.69
N MET A 113 -9.99 -11.16 -2.69
CA MET A 113 -10.25 -11.66 -1.35
C MET A 113 -11.41 -12.66 -1.33
N VAL A 114 -12.51 -12.36 -2.00
CA VAL A 114 -13.67 -13.25 -2.10
C VAL A 114 -13.28 -14.58 -2.73
N ARG A 115 -12.47 -14.57 -3.78
CA ARG A 115 -11.97 -15.81 -4.40
C ARG A 115 -11.13 -16.67 -3.44
N ARG A 116 -10.47 -16.06 -2.46
CA ARG A 116 -9.69 -16.78 -1.44
C ARG A 116 -10.54 -17.35 -0.31
N LEU A 117 -11.73 -16.80 -0.10
CA LEU A 117 -12.71 -17.29 0.86
C LEU A 117 -13.56 -18.45 0.29
N LYS A 118 -13.22 -18.97 -0.89
CA LYS A 118 -13.94 -20.09 -1.50
C LYS A 118 -14.05 -21.21 -0.48
N PRO A 119 -15.26 -21.71 -0.17
CA PRO A 119 -15.42 -22.80 0.79
C PRO A 119 -14.58 -23.99 0.34
N CYS A 120 -13.85 -24.58 1.27
CA CYS A 120 -13.25 -25.89 1.03
C CYS A 120 -14.39 -26.83 0.61
N PRO A 121 -14.30 -27.57 -0.50
CA PRO A 121 -15.33 -28.54 -0.84
C PRO A 121 -15.47 -29.50 0.34
N ILE A 122 -16.65 -29.51 0.95
CA ILE A 122 -16.98 -30.49 1.97
C ILE A 122 -16.83 -31.85 1.26
N ARG A 123 -15.79 -32.58 1.63
CA ARG A 123 -15.73 -34.01 1.26
C ARG A 123 -16.84 -34.69 2.05
N LEU A 124 -17.91 -34.96 1.37
CA LEU A 124 -18.93 -35.91 1.85
C LEU A 124 -18.31 -37.30 1.87
#